data_dd5479632974f41c6e46714710f7d666
#
_entry.id   dd5479632974f41c6e46714710f7d666
#
_cell.length_a   1.000
_cell.length_b   1.000
_cell.length_c   1.000
_cell.angle_alpha   90.00
_cell.angle_beta   90.00
_cell.angle_gamma   90.00
#
_symmetry.space_group_name_H-M   'P 1'
#
loop_
_entity.id
_entity.type
_entity.pdbx_description
1 polymer ?
#
loop_
_entity_poly.entity_id
_entity_poly.type
_entity_poly.pdbx_seq_one_letter_code
_entity_poly.pdbx_strand_id
1 'polypeptide(L)'
;MTDYYAVLDRLRADPSSDLKKLETVAIGAQLNAVQTLVERQRDQGQRQTGTTAISELKVQSVTLDNSDPDAGKVPTVVIDVCWDVTKVDVLDKSGKSIVSPNRPDTGWTRYTVANYEYAADPTGGWRVATGQDLKQTPCAAS
;
A
#
# COMPACT_ATOMS: atom_id res chain seq x y z
N MET A 1 4.37 -3.89 -6.08
CA MET A 1 3.13 -3.79 -5.27
C MET A 1 2.98 -4.90 -4.24
N THR A 2 3.38 -6.12 -4.57
CA THR A 2 3.30 -7.26 -3.62
C THR A 2 4.03 -6.98 -2.31
N ASP A 3 5.25 -6.47 -2.39
CA ASP A 3 6.04 -6.14 -1.18
C ASP A 3 5.40 -5.03 -0.36
N TYR A 4 4.79 -4.04 -1.02
CA TYR A 4 4.07 -2.96 -0.35
C TYR A 4 2.95 -3.50 0.54
N TYR A 5 2.08 -4.34 -0.02
CA TYR A 5 1.00 -4.93 0.78
C TYR A 5 1.50 -5.90 1.84
N ALA A 6 2.55 -6.68 1.54
CA ALA A 6 3.12 -7.61 2.51
C ALA A 6 3.71 -6.90 3.73
N VAL A 7 4.42 -5.79 3.52
CA VAL A 7 4.96 -4.97 4.62
C VAL A 7 3.83 -4.35 5.42
N LEU A 8 2.83 -3.77 4.75
CA LEU A 8 1.70 -3.13 5.39
C LEU A 8 0.90 -4.12 6.24
N ASP A 9 0.58 -5.29 5.69
CA ASP A 9 -0.13 -6.35 6.40
C ASP A 9 0.62 -6.79 7.66
N ARG A 10 1.94 -6.99 7.56
CA ARG A 10 2.78 -7.38 8.70
C ARG A 10 2.77 -6.33 9.81
N LEU A 11 2.92 -5.06 9.45
CA LEU A 11 2.95 -3.98 10.44
C LEU A 11 1.60 -3.77 11.13
N ARG A 12 0.52 -4.06 10.44
CA ARG A 12 -0.83 -4.00 11.00
C ARG A 12 -1.17 -5.23 11.85
N ALA A 13 -0.55 -6.37 11.56
CA ALA A 13 -0.75 -7.62 12.32
C ALA A 13 0.07 -7.65 13.62
N ASP A 14 1.27 -7.08 13.60
CA ASP A 14 2.20 -7.12 14.72
C ASP A 14 2.56 -5.72 15.22
N PRO A 15 1.94 -5.25 16.33
CA PRO A 15 2.21 -3.93 16.89
C PRO A 15 3.66 -3.72 17.36
N SER A 16 4.45 -4.78 17.52
CA SER A 16 5.85 -4.69 17.91
C SER A 16 6.80 -4.51 16.72
N SER A 17 6.31 -4.69 15.49
CA SER A 17 7.13 -4.50 14.28
C SER A 17 7.55 -3.06 14.10
N ASP A 18 8.78 -2.85 13.63
CA ASP A 18 9.36 -1.53 13.41
C ASP A 18 8.68 -0.82 12.22
N LEU A 19 8.05 0.33 12.50
CA LEU A 19 7.39 1.16 11.50
C LEU A 19 8.34 1.66 10.40
N LYS A 20 9.63 1.73 10.66
CA LYS A 20 10.62 2.11 9.65
C LYS A 20 10.65 1.17 8.44
N LYS A 21 10.11 -0.02 8.58
CA LYS A 21 9.94 -0.94 7.43
C LYS A 21 9.06 -0.36 6.33
N LEU A 22 8.18 0.60 6.63
CA LEU A 22 7.39 1.31 5.62
C LEU A 22 8.27 2.08 4.63
N GLU A 23 9.41 2.57 5.06
CA GLU A 23 10.36 3.32 4.20
C GLU A 23 10.96 2.44 3.10
N THR A 24 10.88 1.12 3.24
CA THR A 24 11.36 0.19 2.19
C THR A 24 10.39 0.07 1.03
N VAL A 25 9.14 0.49 1.18
CA VAL A 25 8.08 0.30 0.18
C VAL A 25 7.31 1.58 -0.15
N ALA A 26 7.41 2.63 0.66
CA ALA A 26 6.66 3.87 0.48
C ALA A 26 7.54 5.09 0.72
N ILE A 27 7.13 6.23 0.13
CA ILE A 27 7.81 7.51 0.25
C ILE A 27 6.78 8.64 0.21
N GLY A 28 7.14 9.80 0.75
CA GLY A 28 6.35 11.03 0.65
C GLY A 28 4.95 10.90 1.24
N ALA A 29 3.97 11.37 0.50
CA ALA A 29 2.58 11.41 0.96
C ALA A 29 2.03 10.02 1.31
N GLN A 30 2.37 9.01 0.54
CA GLN A 30 1.93 7.65 0.81
C GLN A 30 2.56 7.08 2.07
N LEU A 31 3.84 7.33 2.30
CA LEU A 31 4.51 6.93 3.54
C LEU A 31 3.80 7.56 4.75
N ASN A 32 3.52 8.85 4.71
CA ASN A 32 2.83 9.55 5.80
C ASN A 32 1.42 8.99 6.04
N ALA A 33 0.68 8.71 4.97
CA ALA A 33 -0.67 8.18 5.07
C ALA A 33 -0.72 6.79 5.72
N VAL A 34 0.13 5.87 5.28
CA VAL A 34 0.13 4.51 5.84
C VAL A 34 0.73 4.45 7.23
N GLN A 35 1.73 5.28 7.52
CA GLN A 35 2.29 5.41 8.86
C GLN A 35 1.22 5.88 9.86
N THR A 36 0.48 6.93 9.52
CA THR A 36 -0.62 7.44 10.34
C THR A 36 -1.69 6.38 10.58
N LEU A 37 -2.04 5.62 9.54
CA LEU A 37 -3.02 4.53 9.66
C LEU A 37 -2.55 3.46 10.66
N VAL A 38 -1.32 2.99 10.52
CA VAL A 38 -0.77 1.93 11.39
C VAL A 38 -0.64 2.43 12.83
N GLU A 39 -0.14 3.63 13.03
CA GLU A 39 -0.01 4.23 14.38
C GLU A 39 -1.37 4.37 15.06
N ARG A 40 -2.38 4.84 14.33
CA ARG A 40 -3.74 4.97 14.86
C ARG A 40 -4.32 3.61 15.29
N GLN A 41 -4.12 2.58 14.49
CA GLN A 41 -4.58 1.24 14.85
C GLN A 41 -3.88 0.72 16.11
N ARG A 42 -2.58 0.92 16.23
CA ARG A 42 -1.80 0.52 17.41
C ARG A 42 -2.25 1.26 18.66
N ASP A 43 -2.48 2.57 18.56
CA ASP A 43 -2.95 3.39 19.68
C ASP A 43 -4.33 2.97 20.17
N GLN A 44 -5.17 2.48 19.29
CA GLN A 44 -6.50 1.95 19.62
C GLN A 44 -6.48 0.47 20.04
N GLY A 45 -5.31 -0.16 20.08
CA GLY A 45 -5.16 -1.57 20.44
C GLY A 45 -5.72 -2.52 19.39
N GLN A 46 -5.86 -2.05 18.14
CA GLN A 46 -6.36 -2.85 17.03
C GLN A 46 -5.23 -3.59 16.32
N ARG A 47 -5.54 -4.75 15.77
CA ARG A 47 -4.61 -5.52 14.95
C ARG A 47 -5.32 -6.20 13.79
N GLN A 48 -4.62 -6.34 12.70
CA GLN A 48 -5.10 -7.05 11.51
C GLN A 48 -4.79 -8.54 11.62
N THR A 49 -5.71 -9.37 11.11
CA THR A 49 -5.47 -10.77 10.79
C THR A 49 -5.71 -11.00 9.29
N GLY A 50 -5.09 -12.03 8.74
CA GLY A 50 -5.15 -12.28 7.30
C GLY A 50 -4.32 -11.31 6.49
N THR A 51 -4.29 -11.52 5.18
CA THR A 51 -3.47 -10.76 4.25
C THR A 51 -4.29 -10.23 3.07
N THR A 52 -3.88 -9.08 2.56
CA THR A 52 -4.45 -8.47 1.36
C THR A 52 -3.92 -9.19 0.12
N ALA A 53 -4.82 -9.57 -0.78
CA ALA A 53 -4.47 -10.12 -2.08
C ALA A 53 -4.55 -9.06 -3.17
N ILE A 54 -3.77 -9.23 -4.23
CA ILE A 54 -3.89 -8.46 -5.46
C ILE A 54 -4.64 -9.33 -6.47
N SER A 55 -5.87 -8.94 -6.81
CA SER A 55 -6.70 -9.68 -7.78
C SER A 55 -6.38 -9.31 -9.22
N GLU A 56 -6.13 -8.02 -9.46
CA GLU A 56 -5.75 -7.50 -10.78
C GLU A 56 -4.74 -6.37 -10.62
N LEU A 57 -3.91 -6.21 -11.64
CA LEU A 57 -2.95 -5.14 -11.72
C LEU A 57 -2.88 -4.64 -13.16
N LYS A 58 -3.09 -3.32 -13.36
CA LYS A 58 -3.07 -2.69 -14.68
C LYS A 58 -2.07 -1.54 -14.68
N VAL A 59 -1.03 -1.66 -15.48
CA VAL A 59 -0.08 -0.56 -15.70
C VAL A 59 -0.72 0.47 -16.61
N GLN A 60 -0.84 1.71 -16.12
CA GLN A 60 -1.43 2.82 -16.86
C GLN A 60 -0.38 3.59 -17.65
N SER A 61 0.78 3.83 -17.07
CA SER A 61 1.87 4.54 -17.72
C SER A 61 3.20 4.18 -17.10
N VAL A 62 4.25 4.31 -17.90
CA VAL A 62 5.65 4.16 -17.48
C VAL A 62 6.43 5.32 -18.06
N THR A 63 7.20 6.01 -17.25
CA THR A 63 8.22 6.97 -17.70
C THR A 63 9.54 6.63 -17.02
N LEU A 64 10.62 6.64 -17.79
CA LEU A 64 11.97 6.43 -17.30
C LEU A 64 12.79 7.71 -17.26
N ASP A 65 12.12 8.88 -17.33
CA ASP A 65 12.76 10.18 -17.25
C ASP A 65 13.43 10.38 -15.88
N ASN A 66 14.75 10.42 -15.89
CA ASN A 66 15.60 10.71 -14.72
C ASN A 66 16.46 11.97 -14.97
N SER A 67 15.95 12.90 -15.77
CA SER A 67 16.72 14.07 -16.23
C SER A 67 16.93 15.13 -15.16
N ASP A 68 16.03 15.19 -14.17
CA ASP A 68 16.12 16.15 -13.07
C ASP A 68 15.48 15.59 -11.79
N PRO A 69 16.18 14.69 -11.08
CA PRO A 69 15.67 14.08 -9.84
C PRO A 69 15.30 15.09 -8.75
N ASP A 70 16.04 16.21 -8.66
CA ASP A 70 15.79 17.25 -7.66
C ASP A 70 14.47 17.99 -7.93
N ALA A 71 14.04 18.06 -9.20
CA ALA A 71 12.74 18.61 -9.59
C ALA A 71 11.64 17.55 -9.68
N GLY A 72 11.88 16.33 -9.20
CA GLY A 72 10.91 15.23 -9.22
C GLY A 72 10.81 14.51 -10.57
N LYS A 73 11.70 14.77 -11.51
CA LYS A 73 11.76 14.04 -12.79
C LYS A 73 12.54 12.74 -12.62
N VAL A 74 11.88 11.77 -12.03
CA VAL A 74 12.41 10.43 -11.75
C VAL A 74 11.58 9.39 -12.46
N PRO A 75 12.13 8.19 -12.71
CA PRO A 75 11.35 7.08 -13.23
C PRO A 75 10.11 6.81 -12.40
N THR A 76 8.97 6.69 -13.06
CA THR A 76 7.65 6.62 -12.44
C THR A 76 6.77 5.64 -13.20
N VAL A 77 6.03 4.83 -12.45
CA VAL A 77 5.02 3.92 -12.98
C VAL A 77 3.69 4.23 -12.29
N VAL A 78 2.64 4.39 -13.09
CA VAL A 78 1.26 4.50 -12.57
C VAL A 78 0.58 3.16 -12.76
N ILE A 79 0.08 2.60 -11.65
CA ILE A 79 -0.49 1.25 -11.60
C ILE A 79 -1.85 1.30 -10.93
N ASP A 80 -2.86 0.71 -11.56
CA ASP A 80 -4.14 0.45 -10.91
C ASP A 80 -4.11 -0.96 -10.32
N VAL A 81 -4.39 -1.06 -9.05
CA VAL A 81 -4.43 -2.33 -8.31
C VAL A 81 -5.84 -2.61 -7.86
N CYS A 82 -6.37 -3.77 -8.23
CA CYS A 82 -7.56 -4.31 -7.59
C CYS A 82 -7.14 -5.18 -6.41
N TRP A 83 -7.41 -4.67 -5.21
CA TRP A 83 -7.10 -5.38 -3.97
C TRP A 83 -8.31 -6.20 -3.52
N ASP A 84 -8.03 -7.29 -2.81
CA ASP A 84 -9.02 -8.17 -2.19
C ASP A 84 -8.65 -8.34 -0.71
N VAL A 85 -9.56 -7.94 0.16
CA VAL A 85 -9.43 -8.02 1.62
C VAL A 85 -10.43 -9.00 2.24
N THR A 86 -10.99 -9.91 1.44
CA THR A 86 -11.95 -10.91 1.91
C THR A 86 -11.43 -11.68 3.12
N LYS A 87 -10.14 -11.99 3.13
CA LYS A 87 -9.48 -12.73 4.23
C LYS A 87 -8.94 -11.84 5.34
N VAL A 88 -9.09 -10.53 5.23
CA VAL A 88 -8.58 -9.58 6.20
C VAL A 88 -9.66 -9.26 7.22
N ASP A 89 -9.31 -9.37 8.51
CA ASP A 89 -10.11 -8.90 9.61
C ASP A 89 -9.31 -7.91 10.45
N VAL A 90 -9.99 -7.08 11.20
CA VAL A 90 -9.38 -6.17 12.18
C VAL A 90 -10.04 -6.41 13.52
N LEU A 91 -9.22 -6.73 14.52
CA LEU A 91 -9.68 -7.06 15.85
C LEU A 91 -9.36 -5.93 16.82
N ASP A 92 -10.27 -5.70 17.78
CA ASP A 92 -10.03 -4.79 18.90
C ASP A 92 -9.19 -5.45 20.01
N LYS A 93 -8.98 -4.74 21.12
CA LYS A 93 -8.22 -5.24 22.27
C LYS A 93 -8.77 -6.53 22.84
N SER A 94 -10.07 -6.77 22.73
CA SER A 94 -10.73 -7.98 23.27
C SER A 94 -10.70 -9.15 22.28
N GLY A 95 -10.15 -8.95 21.07
CA GLY A 95 -10.13 -9.95 20.02
C GLY A 95 -11.40 -10.01 19.19
N LYS A 96 -12.29 -9.01 19.34
CA LYS A 96 -13.54 -8.93 18.60
C LYS A 96 -13.33 -8.17 17.28
N SER A 97 -13.91 -8.66 16.18
CA SER A 97 -13.90 -7.99 14.90
C SER A 97 -14.61 -6.63 14.97
N ILE A 98 -13.96 -5.60 14.41
CA ILE A 98 -14.53 -4.26 14.24
C ILE A 98 -14.85 -3.94 12.78
N VAL A 99 -14.67 -4.90 11.89
CA VAL A 99 -14.97 -4.71 10.46
C VAL A 99 -16.48 -4.64 10.25
N SER A 100 -16.93 -3.62 9.51
CA SER A 100 -18.34 -3.49 9.15
C SER A 100 -18.78 -4.68 8.27
N PRO A 101 -19.97 -5.27 8.54
CA PRO A 101 -20.53 -6.32 7.66
C PRO A 101 -20.72 -5.85 6.21
N ASN A 102 -20.84 -4.54 6.00
CA ASN A 102 -21.05 -3.94 4.68
C ASN A 102 -19.76 -3.46 4.01
N ARG A 103 -18.59 -3.77 4.60
CA ARG A 103 -17.30 -3.40 4.00
C ARG A 103 -17.17 -4.05 2.64
N PRO A 104 -16.82 -3.29 1.57
CA PRO A 104 -16.44 -3.89 0.30
C PRO A 104 -15.20 -4.77 0.48
N ASP A 105 -15.27 -5.99 -0.05
CA ASP A 105 -14.13 -6.93 0.01
C ASP A 105 -13.08 -6.65 -1.05
N THR A 106 -13.45 -5.95 -2.11
CA THR A 106 -12.56 -5.59 -3.22
C THR A 106 -12.71 -4.13 -3.58
N GLY A 107 -11.66 -3.56 -4.14
CA GLY A 107 -11.67 -2.19 -4.64
C GLY A 107 -10.44 -1.87 -5.48
N TRP A 108 -10.48 -0.72 -6.16
CA TRP A 108 -9.40 -0.27 -7.01
C TRP A 108 -8.71 0.95 -6.40
N THR A 109 -7.39 0.90 -6.40
CA THR A 109 -6.57 2.05 -6.02
C THR A 109 -5.53 2.29 -7.10
N ARG A 110 -5.38 3.55 -7.50
CA ARG A 110 -4.31 3.99 -8.40
C ARG A 110 -3.12 4.41 -7.58
N TYR A 111 -1.99 3.77 -7.84
CA TYR A 111 -0.73 4.10 -7.20
C TYR A 111 0.24 4.73 -8.19
N THR A 112 0.98 5.72 -7.71
CA THR A 112 2.17 6.22 -8.39
C THR A 112 3.38 5.65 -7.66
N VAL A 113 4.20 4.89 -8.38
CA VAL A 113 5.42 4.25 -7.86
C VAL A 113 6.61 4.95 -8.51
N ALA A 114 7.52 5.46 -7.71
CA ALA A 114 8.65 6.24 -8.19
C ALA A 114 9.97 5.69 -7.67
N ASN A 115 11.06 5.92 -8.41
CA ASN A 115 12.40 5.53 -8.01
C ASN A 115 13.34 6.75 -7.99
N TYR A 116 13.48 7.36 -6.82
CA TYR A 116 14.40 8.49 -6.60
C TYR A 116 15.87 8.08 -6.52
N GLU A 117 16.13 6.77 -6.41
CA GLU A 117 17.48 6.18 -6.35
C GLU A 117 17.82 5.42 -7.65
N TYR A 118 17.18 5.76 -8.75
CA TYR A 118 17.28 4.97 -9.98
C TYR A 118 18.72 4.80 -10.49
N ALA A 119 19.54 5.82 -10.38
CA ALA A 119 20.94 5.73 -10.80
C ALA A 119 21.76 4.74 -9.97
N ALA A 120 21.47 4.66 -8.66
CA ALA A 120 22.17 3.78 -7.73
C ALA A 120 21.52 2.41 -7.61
N ASP A 121 20.19 2.34 -7.70
CA ASP A 121 19.41 1.12 -7.51
C ASP A 121 18.19 1.09 -8.46
N PRO A 122 18.40 0.75 -9.75
CA PRO A 122 17.33 0.78 -10.74
C PRO A 122 16.26 -0.29 -10.52
N THR A 123 16.54 -1.32 -9.76
CA THR A 123 15.59 -2.43 -9.50
C THR A 123 14.97 -2.39 -8.12
N GLY A 124 15.71 -1.99 -7.10
CA GLY A 124 15.28 -2.03 -5.69
C GLY A 124 14.83 -0.67 -5.13
N GLY A 125 15.07 0.42 -5.82
CA GLY A 125 14.76 1.77 -5.34
C GLY A 125 13.31 2.24 -5.51
N TRP A 126 12.42 1.38 -5.99
CA TRP A 126 11.02 1.71 -6.23
C TRP A 126 10.24 1.84 -4.93
N ARG A 127 9.47 2.93 -4.82
CA ARG A 127 8.64 3.24 -3.63
C ARG A 127 7.28 3.75 -4.08
N VAL A 128 6.23 3.36 -3.34
CA VAL A 128 4.88 3.91 -3.56
C VAL A 128 4.84 5.34 -3.02
N ALA A 129 4.60 6.30 -3.91
CA ALA A 129 4.64 7.72 -3.58
C ALA A 129 3.25 8.31 -3.31
N THR A 130 2.23 7.85 -4.05
CA THR A 130 0.84 8.29 -3.87
C THR A 130 -0.11 7.12 -4.06
N GLY A 131 -1.30 7.23 -3.46
CA GLY A 131 -2.41 6.31 -3.67
C GLY A 131 -3.71 7.08 -3.73
N GLN A 132 -4.59 6.71 -4.66
CA GLN A 132 -5.91 7.30 -4.84
C GLN A 132 -6.94 6.20 -5.09
N ASP A 133 -7.96 6.12 -4.25
CA ASP A 133 -9.05 5.20 -4.46
C ASP A 133 -9.87 5.58 -5.69
N LEU A 134 -10.19 4.58 -6.49
CA LEU A 134 -10.98 4.75 -7.70
C LEU A 134 -12.40 4.25 -7.48
N LYS A 135 -13.38 5.03 -7.97
CA LYS A 135 -14.78 4.62 -7.98
C LYS A 135 -15.02 3.76 -9.21
N GLN A 136 -14.59 2.51 -9.16
CA GLN A 136 -14.78 1.53 -10.23
C GLN A 136 -15.59 0.33 -9.72
N THR A 137 -16.09 -0.45 -10.67
CA THR A 137 -16.74 -1.73 -10.36
C THR A 137 -15.79 -2.64 -9.59
N PRO A 138 -16.33 -3.54 -8.75
CA PRO A 138 -15.51 -4.53 -8.07
C PRO A 138 -14.58 -5.28 -9.04
N CYS A 139 -13.51 -5.85 -8.51
CA CYS A 139 -12.62 -6.70 -9.29
C CYS A 139 -13.41 -7.83 -9.95
N ALA A 140 -13.03 -8.19 -11.16
CA ALA A 140 -13.61 -9.37 -11.80
C ALA A 140 -13.39 -10.57 -10.87
N ALA A 141 -14.41 -11.40 -10.71
CA ALA A 141 -14.30 -12.64 -9.95
C ALA A 141 -13.23 -13.53 -10.62
N SER A 142 -12.22 -13.88 -9.85
CA SER A 142 -11.18 -14.81 -10.29
C SER A 142 -11.70 -16.23 -10.29
#